data_d6e5925caf61311bcc97cc3711fd9860
#
_entry.id   d6e5925caf61311bcc97cc3711fd9860
#
_cell.length_a   1.000
_cell.length_b   1.000
_cell.length_c   1.000
_cell.angle_alpha   90.00
_cell.angle_beta   90.00
_cell.angle_gamma   90.00
#
_symmetry.space_group_name_H-M   'P 1'
#
loop_
_entity.id
_entity.type
_entity.pdbx_description
1 polymer ?
#
loop_
_entity_poly.entity_id
_entity_poly.type
_entity_poly.pdbx_seq_one_letter_code
_entity_poly.pdbx_strand_id
1 'polypeptide(L)'
;MPWNDFARTLLYSRGSNFRVPQVNFLRAVTHRTPEGISEAVSTSLLLEQTTKYARFFSRVAYKKTREWKEEIVYLDDGPADATPEAFMAQLEGPLAPQFVATPVQRVHWWIYGSLAPKSKCEKWMNAFRNGGYRLKPLLRHVFAQTEYRQGPGKGGFPARRMDAEVLDDVLCTLTGARRDFGSIAPEPYSFLPPTRKSVLVEDGSISSAFLILFGRPARDSGLLDERNNRITAKQRLYLYNSSKLWRDLGRMVGTSEFKALSHADQIKELYMRFLSRPPVKDELFYFDQKNKITARDVAWFLLNSREFLYRI
;
A
#
# COMPACT_ATOMS: atom_id res chain seq x y z
N MET A 1 0.02 -9.48 -17.02
CA MET A 1 -1.32 -10.07 -17.18
C MET A 1 -2.30 -8.95 -17.50
N PRO A 2 -3.17 -9.06 -18.50
CA PRO A 2 -4.29 -8.17 -18.76
C PRO A 2 -5.34 -8.21 -17.63
N TRP A 3 -6.12 -7.16 -17.46
CA TRP A 3 -7.11 -7.04 -16.39
C TRP A 3 -8.25 -8.06 -16.52
N ASN A 4 -8.72 -8.30 -17.73
CA ASN A 4 -9.73 -9.33 -18.03
C ASN A 4 -9.23 -10.74 -17.67
N ASP A 5 -7.99 -11.08 -18.03
CA ASP A 5 -7.41 -12.38 -17.68
C ASP A 5 -7.20 -12.53 -16.16
N PHE A 6 -6.86 -11.43 -15.50
CA PHE A 6 -6.77 -11.41 -14.03
C PHE A 6 -8.15 -11.70 -13.40
N ALA A 7 -9.19 -11.00 -13.85
CA ALA A 7 -10.54 -11.21 -13.33
C ALA A 7 -11.03 -12.65 -13.61
N ARG A 8 -10.80 -13.18 -14.82
CA ARG A 8 -11.12 -14.60 -15.15
C ARG A 8 -10.40 -15.55 -14.22
N THR A 9 -9.10 -15.33 -13.98
CA THR A 9 -8.32 -16.19 -13.08
C THR A 9 -8.92 -16.23 -11.67
N LEU A 10 -9.42 -15.12 -11.17
CA LEU A 10 -10.07 -15.06 -9.84
C LEU A 10 -11.45 -15.73 -9.83
N LEU A 11 -12.28 -15.43 -10.83
CA LEU A 11 -13.68 -15.89 -10.88
C LEU A 11 -13.79 -17.39 -11.26
N TYR A 12 -12.89 -17.89 -12.09
CA TYR A 12 -12.93 -19.28 -12.57
C TYR A 12 -12.21 -20.26 -11.66
N SER A 13 -11.47 -19.74 -10.65
CA SER A 13 -10.69 -20.62 -9.78
C SER A 13 -11.57 -21.46 -8.87
N ARG A 14 -11.27 -22.75 -8.83
CA ARG A 14 -11.90 -23.77 -7.99
C ARG A 14 -10.84 -24.66 -7.38
N GLY A 15 -11.18 -25.31 -6.27
CA GLY A 15 -10.29 -26.27 -5.59
C GLY A 15 -9.83 -25.81 -4.22
N SER A 16 -8.81 -26.49 -3.68
CA SER A 16 -8.24 -26.20 -2.36
C SER A 16 -7.41 -24.89 -2.37
N ASN A 17 -7.61 -24.07 -1.36
CA ASN A 17 -6.82 -22.83 -1.17
C ASN A 17 -5.31 -23.10 -0.97
N PHE A 18 -4.90 -24.33 -0.63
CA PHE A 18 -3.50 -24.70 -0.52
C PHE A 18 -2.86 -24.99 -1.87
N ARG A 19 -3.66 -25.45 -2.85
CA ARG A 19 -3.18 -25.80 -4.20
C ARG A 19 -3.49 -24.74 -5.23
N VAL A 20 -4.57 -24.00 -5.07
CA VAL A 20 -5.06 -22.97 -5.98
C VAL A 20 -5.25 -21.66 -5.18
N PRO A 21 -4.19 -20.86 -4.98
CA PRO A 21 -4.25 -19.65 -4.15
C PRO A 21 -5.32 -18.63 -4.59
N GLN A 22 -5.68 -18.62 -5.87
CA GLN A 22 -6.66 -17.70 -6.45
C GLN A 22 -8.07 -17.88 -5.88
N VAL A 23 -8.42 -19.08 -5.41
CA VAL A 23 -9.74 -19.31 -4.77
C VAL A 23 -9.93 -18.49 -3.49
N ASN A 24 -8.84 -17.97 -2.92
CA ASN A 24 -8.93 -17.07 -1.77
C ASN A 24 -9.68 -15.78 -2.07
N PHE A 25 -9.83 -15.38 -3.32
CA PHE A 25 -10.67 -14.25 -3.70
C PHE A 25 -12.13 -14.46 -3.26
N LEU A 26 -12.71 -15.63 -3.56
CA LEU A 26 -14.06 -15.97 -3.12
C LEU A 26 -14.10 -16.46 -1.66
N ARG A 27 -13.03 -17.12 -1.20
CA ARG A 27 -12.92 -17.64 0.16
C ARG A 27 -12.86 -16.53 1.23
N ALA A 28 -12.23 -15.41 0.93
CA ALA A 28 -12.05 -14.29 1.85
C ALA A 28 -13.33 -13.46 2.06
N VAL A 29 -14.41 -13.76 1.34
CA VAL A 29 -15.69 -13.07 1.51
C VAL A 29 -16.26 -13.36 2.91
N THR A 30 -16.56 -12.31 3.65
CA THR A 30 -17.06 -12.40 5.04
C THR A 30 -18.44 -13.05 5.08
N HIS A 31 -19.36 -12.61 4.24
CA HIS A 31 -20.72 -13.14 4.11
C HIS A 31 -20.80 -14.04 2.88
N ARG A 32 -20.71 -15.36 3.11
CA ARG A 32 -20.63 -16.39 2.05
C ARG A 32 -22.00 -16.78 1.49
N THR A 33 -22.91 -15.83 1.42
CA THR A 33 -24.17 -15.96 0.68
C THR A 33 -23.98 -15.42 -0.72
N PRO A 34 -24.83 -15.79 -1.69
CA PRO A 34 -24.78 -15.23 -3.04
C PRO A 34 -24.79 -13.69 -3.06
N GLU A 35 -25.55 -13.06 -2.16
CA GLU A 35 -25.62 -11.61 -2.00
C GLU A 35 -24.29 -11.04 -1.50
N GLY A 36 -23.70 -11.63 -0.45
CA GLY A 36 -22.43 -11.19 0.11
C GLY A 36 -21.28 -11.38 -0.88
N ILE A 37 -21.29 -12.46 -1.65
CA ILE A 37 -20.30 -12.67 -2.74
C ILE A 37 -20.51 -11.62 -3.83
N SER A 38 -21.77 -11.34 -4.21
CA SER A 38 -22.10 -10.29 -5.19
C SER A 38 -21.55 -8.94 -4.75
N GLU A 39 -21.79 -8.52 -3.51
CA GLU A 39 -21.26 -7.26 -2.96
C GLU A 39 -19.72 -7.20 -3.00
N ALA A 40 -19.06 -8.25 -2.54
CA ALA A 40 -17.59 -8.30 -2.52
C ALA A 40 -16.98 -8.25 -3.94
N VAL A 41 -17.53 -9.03 -4.87
CA VAL A 41 -17.06 -9.11 -6.25
C VAL A 41 -17.35 -7.82 -7.01
N SER A 42 -18.56 -7.27 -6.89
CA SER A 42 -18.94 -6.01 -7.56
C SER A 42 -18.15 -4.82 -7.01
N THR A 43 -17.91 -4.75 -5.69
CA THR A 43 -17.02 -3.75 -5.10
C THR A 43 -15.60 -3.87 -5.68
N SER A 44 -15.12 -5.09 -5.86
CA SER A 44 -13.76 -5.34 -6.36
C SER A 44 -13.60 -5.04 -7.85
N LEU A 45 -14.57 -5.42 -8.68
CA LEU A 45 -14.47 -5.38 -10.14
C LEU A 45 -15.25 -4.24 -10.80
N LEU A 46 -16.19 -3.60 -10.09
CA LEU A 46 -17.06 -2.54 -10.63
C LEU A 46 -17.06 -1.27 -9.79
N LEU A 47 -16.41 -1.24 -8.61
CA LEU A 47 -16.52 -0.14 -7.62
C LEU A 47 -17.95 0.17 -7.21
N GLU A 48 -18.80 -0.85 -7.18
CA GLU A 48 -20.22 -0.75 -6.84
C GLU A 48 -20.55 -1.83 -5.80
N GLN A 49 -21.02 -1.44 -4.62
CA GLN A 49 -21.50 -2.40 -3.61
C GLN A 49 -22.97 -2.74 -3.91
N THR A 50 -23.23 -3.94 -4.44
CA THR A 50 -24.58 -4.33 -4.85
C THR A 50 -24.80 -5.84 -4.80
N THR A 51 -26.02 -6.23 -4.47
CA THR A 51 -26.51 -7.62 -4.46
C THR A 51 -27.13 -8.07 -5.79
N LYS A 52 -27.30 -7.16 -6.76
CA LYS A 52 -28.04 -7.42 -8.02
C LYS A 52 -27.45 -8.54 -8.87
N TYR A 53 -26.20 -8.93 -8.63
CA TYR A 53 -25.52 -10.01 -9.34
C TYR A 53 -25.51 -11.33 -8.56
N ALA A 54 -26.24 -11.43 -7.42
CA ALA A 54 -26.25 -12.60 -6.54
C ALA A 54 -26.53 -13.92 -7.27
N ARG A 55 -27.44 -13.88 -8.27
CA ARG A 55 -27.78 -15.08 -9.06
C ARG A 55 -26.57 -15.77 -9.68
N PHE A 56 -25.53 -15.04 -10.07
CA PHE A 56 -24.33 -15.59 -10.67
C PHE A 56 -23.40 -16.30 -9.66
N PHE A 57 -23.66 -16.15 -8.39
CA PHE A 57 -22.88 -16.73 -7.31
C PHE A 57 -23.63 -17.76 -6.50
N SER A 58 -24.90 -18.07 -6.88
CA SER A 58 -25.76 -18.98 -6.11
C SER A 58 -25.23 -20.42 -6.05
N ARG A 59 -24.36 -20.81 -6.99
CA ARG A 59 -23.73 -22.14 -7.02
C ARG A 59 -22.36 -22.18 -6.34
N VAL A 60 -21.82 -21.06 -5.88
CA VAL A 60 -20.53 -21.05 -5.20
C VAL A 60 -20.69 -21.65 -3.82
N ALA A 61 -19.97 -22.75 -3.57
CA ALA A 61 -20.02 -23.52 -2.33
C ALA A 61 -18.64 -23.76 -1.73
N TYR A 62 -18.62 -24.06 -0.44
CA TYR A 62 -17.42 -24.19 0.36
C TYR A 62 -17.43 -25.49 1.14
N LYS A 63 -16.35 -26.25 1.06
CA LYS A 63 -16.19 -27.51 1.81
C LYS A 63 -14.91 -27.48 2.63
N LYS A 64 -15.01 -27.56 3.95
CA LYS A 64 -13.86 -27.78 4.84
C LYS A 64 -13.31 -29.18 4.66
N THR A 65 -12.00 -29.33 4.71
CA THR A 65 -11.31 -30.62 4.72
C THR A 65 -10.92 -31.00 6.16
N ARG A 66 -10.19 -32.09 6.31
CA ARG A 66 -9.62 -32.49 7.60
C ARG A 66 -8.35 -31.69 7.94
N GLU A 67 -7.72 -31.09 6.94
CA GLU A 67 -6.51 -30.29 7.10
C GLU A 67 -6.85 -28.93 7.75
N TRP A 68 -5.97 -28.47 8.62
CA TRP A 68 -6.16 -27.22 9.33
C TRP A 68 -6.19 -26.02 8.36
N LYS A 69 -7.29 -25.24 8.41
CA LYS A 69 -7.55 -24.09 7.53
C LYS A 69 -7.61 -24.41 6.01
N GLU A 70 -7.58 -25.67 5.62
CA GLU A 70 -7.84 -26.02 4.24
C GLU A 70 -9.35 -25.97 3.93
N GLU A 71 -9.68 -25.37 2.81
CA GLU A 71 -11.05 -25.24 2.35
C GLU A 71 -11.09 -25.34 0.82
N ILE A 72 -12.07 -26.03 0.31
CA ILE A 72 -12.30 -26.21 -1.12
C ILE A 72 -13.45 -25.29 -1.54
N VAL A 73 -13.21 -24.47 -2.58
CA VAL A 73 -14.25 -23.71 -3.27
C VAL A 73 -14.65 -24.49 -4.52
N TYR A 74 -15.94 -24.71 -4.70
CA TYR A 74 -16.48 -25.44 -5.84
C TYR A 74 -17.83 -24.87 -6.28
N LEU A 75 -18.37 -25.36 -7.40
CA LEU A 75 -19.72 -25.04 -7.84
C LEU A 75 -20.65 -26.23 -7.49
N ASP A 76 -21.71 -25.93 -6.82
CA ASP A 76 -22.80 -26.89 -6.57
C ASP A 76 -23.69 -27.03 -7.81
N ASP A 77 -24.58 -28.05 -7.80
CA ASP A 77 -25.54 -28.25 -8.88
C ASP A 77 -26.50 -27.07 -9.03
N GLY A 78 -26.89 -26.76 -10.27
CA GLY A 78 -27.81 -25.67 -10.53
C GLY A 78 -27.77 -25.13 -11.96
N PRO A 79 -28.49 -24.04 -12.24
CA PRO A 79 -28.59 -23.48 -13.60
C PRO A 79 -27.20 -23.14 -14.19
N ALA A 80 -27.03 -23.40 -15.49
CA ALA A 80 -25.76 -23.19 -16.17
C ALA A 80 -25.33 -21.72 -16.23
N ASP A 81 -26.28 -20.79 -16.17
CA ASP A 81 -26.07 -19.34 -16.19
C ASP A 81 -25.88 -18.73 -14.79
N ALA A 82 -26.03 -19.54 -13.73
CA ALA A 82 -25.85 -19.12 -12.33
C ALA A 82 -24.42 -19.32 -11.85
N THR A 83 -23.43 -18.86 -12.61
CA THR A 83 -22.02 -19.11 -12.35
C THR A 83 -21.16 -17.83 -12.43
N PRO A 84 -20.04 -17.75 -11.73
CA PRO A 84 -19.09 -16.65 -11.89
C PRO A 84 -18.56 -16.48 -13.35
N GLU A 85 -18.54 -17.54 -14.12
CA GLU A 85 -18.20 -17.53 -15.57
C GLU A 85 -19.25 -16.72 -16.34
N ALA A 86 -20.53 -16.94 -16.06
CA ALA A 86 -21.61 -16.16 -16.64
C ALA A 86 -21.56 -14.68 -16.21
N PHE A 87 -21.13 -14.40 -14.96
CA PHE A 87 -20.87 -13.02 -14.54
C PHE A 87 -19.70 -12.40 -15.32
N MET A 88 -18.63 -13.15 -15.59
CA MET A 88 -17.52 -12.65 -16.41
C MET A 88 -18.00 -12.24 -17.81
N ALA A 89 -18.92 -12.97 -18.41
CA ALA A 89 -19.54 -12.57 -19.67
C ALA A 89 -20.31 -11.24 -19.58
N GLN A 90 -20.93 -10.93 -18.43
CA GLN A 90 -21.52 -9.61 -18.19
C GLN A 90 -20.44 -8.51 -18.09
N LEU A 91 -19.31 -8.80 -17.42
CA LEU A 91 -18.17 -7.86 -17.32
C LEU A 91 -17.53 -7.55 -18.67
N GLU A 92 -17.52 -8.51 -19.60
CA GLU A 92 -16.97 -8.33 -20.94
C GLU A 92 -18.01 -7.80 -21.95
N GLY A 93 -19.27 -7.84 -21.60
CA GLY A 93 -20.40 -7.36 -22.39
C GLY A 93 -21.02 -6.07 -21.83
N PRO A 94 -22.25 -6.13 -21.29
CA PRO A 94 -22.98 -4.93 -20.85
C PRO A 94 -22.26 -4.08 -19.81
N LEU A 95 -21.47 -4.70 -18.93
CA LEU A 95 -20.73 -4.03 -17.84
C LEU A 95 -19.31 -3.60 -18.24
N ALA A 96 -18.88 -3.83 -19.48
CA ALA A 96 -17.51 -3.55 -19.92
C ALA A 96 -17.06 -2.11 -19.69
N PRO A 97 -17.88 -1.06 -19.89
CA PRO A 97 -17.45 0.31 -19.59
C PRO A 97 -17.06 0.50 -18.12
N GLN A 98 -17.88 -0.03 -17.20
CA GLN A 98 -17.65 0.08 -15.76
C GLN A 98 -16.49 -0.81 -15.32
N PHE A 99 -16.40 -2.02 -15.83
CA PHE A 99 -15.31 -2.96 -15.57
C PHE A 99 -13.94 -2.40 -15.99
N VAL A 100 -13.86 -1.73 -17.14
CA VAL A 100 -12.64 -1.06 -17.63
C VAL A 100 -12.32 0.21 -16.83
N ALA A 101 -13.34 0.93 -16.36
CA ALA A 101 -13.15 2.12 -15.53
C ALA A 101 -12.56 1.78 -14.15
N THR A 102 -12.85 0.61 -13.60
CA THR A 102 -12.43 0.22 -12.24
C THR A 102 -10.92 0.34 -11.99
N PRO A 103 -10.03 -0.32 -12.74
CA PRO A 103 -8.59 -0.17 -12.52
C PRO A 103 -8.10 1.26 -12.77
N VAL A 104 -8.72 1.99 -13.71
CA VAL A 104 -8.41 3.40 -13.97
C VAL A 104 -8.75 4.28 -12.77
N GLN A 105 -9.94 4.11 -12.21
CA GLN A 105 -10.38 4.85 -11.03
C GLN A 105 -9.53 4.51 -9.80
N ARG A 106 -9.15 3.25 -9.61
CA ARG A 106 -8.25 2.84 -8.53
C ARG A 106 -6.86 3.46 -8.66
N VAL A 107 -6.29 3.47 -9.86
CA VAL A 107 -4.99 4.13 -10.11
C VAL A 107 -5.08 5.63 -9.84
N HIS A 108 -6.17 6.28 -10.27
CA HIS A 108 -6.37 7.68 -9.98
C HIS A 108 -6.49 7.94 -8.47
N TRP A 109 -7.27 7.11 -7.78
CA TRP A 109 -7.41 7.22 -6.34
C TRP A 109 -6.09 6.98 -5.58
N TRP A 110 -5.28 6.03 -6.01
CA TRP A 110 -3.95 5.79 -5.42
C TRP A 110 -3.02 7.01 -5.55
N ILE A 111 -3.09 7.70 -6.66
CA ILE A 111 -2.18 8.82 -6.94
C ILE A 111 -2.76 10.14 -6.40
N TYR A 112 -4.02 10.42 -6.70
CA TYR A 112 -4.64 11.73 -6.44
C TYR A 112 -5.56 11.75 -5.20
N GLY A 113 -5.88 10.60 -4.62
CA GLY A 113 -6.74 10.50 -3.42
C GLY A 113 -8.23 10.71 -3.67
N SER A 114 -8.63 10.81 -4.92
CA SER A 114 -10.01 10.99 -5.37
C SER A 114 -10.28 10.16 -6.61
N LEU A 115 -11.55 9.96 -6.94
CA LEU A 115 -11.92 9.37 -8.22
C LEU A 115 -11.62 10.34 -9.36
N ALA A 116 -11.29 9.81 -10.53
CA ALA A 116 -11.02 10.62 -11.71
C ALA A 116 -12.31 11.32 -12.19
N PRO A 117 -12.23 12.62 -12.54
CA PRO A 117 -13.31 13.28 -13.27
C PRO A 117 -13.62 12.53 -14.57
N LYS A 118 -14.89 12.56 -15.00
CA LYS A 118 -15.36 11.80 -16.16
C LYS A 118 -14.47 11.92 -17.40
N SER A 119 -14.14 13.15 -17.80
CA SER A 119 -13.28 13.40 -18.97
C SER A 119 -11.87 12.82 -18.85
N LYS A 120 -11.29 12.85 -17.64
CA LYS A 120 -9.97 12.27 -17.36
C LYS A 120 -10.04 10.75 -17.33
N CYS A 121 -11.09 10.20 -16.71
CA CYS A 121 -11.34 8.77 -16.69
C CYS A 121 -11.44 8.20 -18.11
N GLU A 122 -12.19 8.82 -19.00
CA GLU A 122 -12.34 8.40 -20.41
C GLU A 122 -10.99 8.39 -21.16
N LYS A 123 -10.17 9.43 -20.99
CA LYS A 123 -8.82 9.48 -21.59
C LYS A 123 -7.93 8.33 -21.09
N TRP A 124 -7.96 8.07 -19.78
CA TRP A 124 -7.15 6.99 -19.20
C TRP A 124 -7.69 5.59 -19.54
N MET A 125 -9.01 5.43 -19.66
CA MET A 125 -9.62 4.19 -20.17
C MET A 125 -9.15 3.89 -21.60
N ASN A 126 -9.06 4.89 -22.46
CA ASN A 126 -8.53 4.72 -23.82
C ASN A 126 -7.05 4.31 -23.81
N ALA A 127 -6.23 4.96 -22.98
CA ALA A 127 -4.84 4.57 -22.80
C ALA A 127 -4.70 3.14 -22.22
N PHE A 128 -5.59 2.75 -21.32
CA PHE A 128 -5.64 1.40 -20.75
C PHE A 128 -6.01 0.34 -21.80
N ARG A 129 -7.03 0.60 -22.63
CA ARG A 129 -7.42 -0.28 -23.75
C ARG A 129 -6.27 -0.44 -24.75
N ASN A 130 -5.69 0.69 -25.18
CA ASN A 130 -4.55 0.70 -26.11
C ASN A 130 -3.31 -0.01 -25.54
N GLY A 131 -3.17 -0.02 -24.21
CA GLY A 131 -2.13 -0.76 -23.49
C GLY A 131 -2.43 -2.25 -23.28
N GLY A 132 -3.47 -2.80 -23.94
CA GLY A 132 -3.88 -4.20 -23.83
C GLY A 132 -4.41 -4.55 -22.44
N TYR A 133 -5.15 -3.64 -21.82
CA TYR A 133 -5.73 -3.80 -20.47
C TYR A 133 -4.68 -4.11 -19.37
N ARG A 134 -3.47 -3.61 -19.52
CA ARG A 134 -2.37 -3.83 -18.59
C ARG A 134 -2.10 -2.59 -17.73
N LEU A 135 -1.87 -2.78 -16.42
CA LEU A 135 -1.60 -1.67 -15.50
C LEU A 135 -0.29 -0.95 -15.80
N LYS A 136 0.76 -1.65 -16.23
CA LYS A 136 2.08 -1.03 -16.49
C LYS A 136 2.05 0.04 -17.59
N PRO A 137 1.42 -0.17 -18.76
CA PRO A 137 1.20 0.89 -19.75
C PRO A 137 0.36 2.06 -19.21
N LEU A 138 -0.71 1.78 -18.45
CA LEU A 138 -1.52 2.81 -17.82
C LEU A 138 -0.69 3.68 -16.87
N LEU A 139 0.10 3.07 -15.97
CA LEU A 139 0.98 3.79 -15.05
C LEU A 139 2.01 4.65 -15.81
N ARG A 140 2.61 4.13 -16.87
CA ARG A 140 3.52 4.91 -17.73
C ARG A 140 2.82 6.13 -18.33
N HIS A 141 1.59 5.95 -18.82
CA HIS A 141 0.78 7.03 -19.34
C HIS A 141 0.52 8.11 -18.27
N VAL A 142 0.15 7.69 -17.05
CA VAL A 142 -0.13 8.61 -15.94
C VAL A 142 1.10 9.38 -15.51
N PHE A 143 2.24 8.69 -15.32
CA PHE A 143 3.49 9.33 -14.88
C PHE A 143 4.11 10.23 -15.95
N ALA A 144 3.74 10.07 -17.21
CA ALA A 144 4.14 10.97 -18.29
C ALA A 144 3.32 12.28 -18.34
N GLN A 145 2.18 12.35 -17.62
CA GLN A 145 1.34 13.55 -17.61
C GLN A 145 2.06 14.73 -16.95
N THR A 146 1.90 15.92 -17.54
CA THR A 146 2.47 17.16 -16.99
C THR A 146 1.98 17.42 -15.57
N GLU A 147 0.69 17.18 -15.30
CA GLU A 147 0.10 17.33 -13.97
C GLU A 147 0.82 16.49 -12.89
N TYR A 148 1.18 15.24 -13.23
CA TYR A 148 1.93 14.39 -12.31
C TYR A 148 3.35 14.94 -12.07
N ARG A 149 4.01 15.41 -13.13
CA ARG A 149 5.39 15.95 -13.06
C ARG A 149 5.50 17.28 -12.32
N GLN A 150 4.41 18.06 -12.25
CA GLN A 150 4.37 19.30 -11.50
C GLN A 150 4.45 19.13 -9.98
N GLY A 151 4.34 17.88 -9.50
CA GLY A 151 4.39 17.57 -8.07
C GLY A 151 3.12 17.96 -7.30
N PRO A 152 3.15 17.91 -5.97
CA PRO A 152 2.00 18.22 -5.14
C PRO A 152 1.68 19.72 -5.14
N GLY A 153 0.42 20.05 -5.15
CA GLY A 153 -0.08 21.44 -5.09
C GLY A 153 -0.76 21.86 -6.38
N LYS A 154 -0.15 22.57 -7.25
CA LYS A 154 -0.70 23.25 -8.46
C LYS A 154 -1.39 22.32 -9.49
N GLY A 155 -2.41 21.54 -9.06
CA GLY A 155 -3.10 20.59 -9.94
C GLY A 155 -2.44 19.20 -10.02
N GLY A 156 -1.32 18.99 -9.34
CA GLY A 156 -0.66 17.70 -9.20
C GLY A 156 -1.32 16.78 -8.14
N PHE A 157 -0.58 15.81 -7.65
CA PHE A 157 -1.09 14.88 -6.63
C PHE A 157 -1.06 15.51 -5.22
N PRO A 158 -1.95 15.10 -4.30
CA PRO A 158 -1.95 15.60 -2.93
C PRO A 158 -0.71 15.10 -2.17
N ALA A 159 -0.12 15.97 -1.36
CA ALA A 159 0.92 15.58 -0.43
C ALA A 159 0.37 14.55 0.56
N ARG A 160 0.99 13.38 0.65
CA ARG A 160 0.58 12.30 1.54
C ARG A 160 1.74 11.90 2.44
N ARG A 161 1.44 11.68 3.71
CA ARG A 161 2.41 11.10 4.61
C ARG A 161 2.81 9.70 4.12
N MET A 162 4.08 9.33 4.29
CA MET A 162 4.52 7.97 4.06
C MET A 162 3.70 6.97 4.88
N ASP A 163 3.38 5.82 4.30
CA ASP A 163 2.73 4.73 5.01
C ASP A 163 3.62 4.21 6.15
N ALA A 164 3.02 3.63 7.18
CA ALA A 164 3.71 3.18 8.38
C ALA A 164 4.91 2.28 8.08
N GLU A 165 4.73 1.30 7.18
CA GLU A 165 5.75 0.33 6.80
C GLU A 165 6.90 0.99 6.03
N VAL A 166 6.57 1.92 5.13
CA VAL A 166 7.57 2.67 4.36
C VAL A 166 8.39 3.57 5.28
N LEU A 167 7.72 4.29 6.18
CA LEU A 167 8.40 5.15 7.15
C LEU A 167 9.32 4.35 8.09
N ASP A 168 8.86 3.20 8.60
CA ASP A 168 9.68 2.31 9.42
C ASP A 168 10.89 1.79 8.65
N ASP A 169 10.70 1.34 7.40
CA ASP A 169 11.78 0.85 6.56
C ASP A 169 12.82 1.94 6.23
N VAL A 170 12.37 3.15 5.95
CA VAL A 170 13.26 4.30 5.70
C VAL A 170 14.05 4.64 6.97
N LEU A 171 13.39 4.76 8.12
CA LEU A 171 14.05 5.05 9.40
C LEU A 171 15.08 3.98 9.76
N CYS A 172 14.73 2.70 9.63
CA CYS A 172 15.67 1.62 9.91
C CYS A 172 16.83 1.59 8.92
N THR A 173 16.59 1.91 7.65
CA THR A 173 17.66 1.97 6.63
C THR A 173 18.62 3.13 6.92
N LEU A 174 18.10 4.31 7.27
CA LEU A 174 18.93 5.48 7.58
C LEU A 174 19.79 5.29 8.83
N THR A 175 19.18 4.72 9.88
CA THR A 175 19.82 4.64 11.21
C THR A 175 20.53 3.33 11.51
N GLY A 176 20.37 2.30 10.67
CA GLY A 176 20.82 0.94 10.94
C GLY A 176 20.09 0.28 12.13
N ALA A 177 18.96 0.84 12.56
CA ALA A 177 18.19 0.31 13.66
C ALA A 177 17.55 -1.03 13.30
N ARG A 178 17.39 -1.89 14.31
CA ARG A 178 16.67 -3.16 14.19
C ARG A 178 15.21 -2.94 14.48
N ARG A 179 14.35 -3.70 13.79
CA ARG A 179 12.91 -3.74 14.00
C ARG A 179 12.58 -4.64 15.18
N ASP A 180 11.51 -4.27 15.86
CA ASP A 180 10.97 -4.99 17.00
C ASP A 180 9.55 -5.44 16.62
N PHE A 181 9.46 -6.59 15.96
CA PHE A 181 8.19 -7.20 15.59
C PHE A 181 7.68 -8.08 16.73
N GLY A 182 6.38 -8.01 16.96
CA GLY A 182 5.66 -8.86 17.91
C GLY A 182 4.38 -9.41 17.29
N SER A 183 3.90 -10.50 17.85
CA SER A 183 2.62 -11.12 17.47
C SER A 183 1.92 -11.68 18.71
N ILE A 184 0.61 -11.85 18.61
CA ILE A 184 -0.18 -12.62 19.59
C ILE A 184 0.09 -14.13 19.42
N ALA A 185 0.44 -14.57 18.20
CA ALA A 185 0.82 -15.96 17.97
C ALA A 185 2.22 -16.22 18.57
N PRO A 186 2.42 -17.38 19.25
CA PRO A 186 3.70 -17.70 19.87
C PRO A 186 4.78 -18.01 18.82
N GLU A 187 6.05 -17.78 19.20
CA GLU A 187 7.18 -18.29 18.42
C GLU A 187 7.19 -19.85 18.46
N PRO A 188 7.70 -20.53 17.40
CA PRO A 188 8.42 -19.95 16.25
C PRO A 188 7.51 -19.49 15.10
N TYR A 189 6.20 -19.62 15.19
CA TYR A 189 5.27 -19.34 14.09
C TYR A 189 5.19 -17.86 13.69
N SER A 190 5.60 -16.97 14.60
CA SER A 190 5.56 -15.52 14.39
C SER A 190 6.96 -14.88 14.30
N PHE A 191 8.02 -15.71 14.29
CA PHE A 191 9.39 -15.18 14.23
C PHE A 191 9.67 -14.49 12.91
N LEU A 192 10.11 -13.23 12.98
CA LEU A 192 10.67 -12.49 11.85
C LEU A 192 12.07 -11.99 12.19
N PRO A 193 13.04 -12.17 11.28
CA PRO A 193 14.35 -11.59 11.46
C PRO A 193 14.25 -10.06 11.63
N PRO A 194 15.01 -9.45 12.57
CA PRO A 194 15.00 -7.98 12.77
C PRO A 194 15.41 -7.17 11.53
N THR A 195 15.99 -7.83 10.51
CA THR A 195 16.34 -7.24 9.22
C THR A 195 15.20 -7.30 8.19
N ARG A 196 14.13 -8.04 8.47
CA ARG A 196 12.97 -8.13 7.56
C ARG A 196 12.35 -6.75 7.37
N LYS A 197 12.14 -6.34 6.13
CA LYS A 197 11.48 -5.06 5.82
C LYS A 197 10.01 -5.11 6.20
N SER A 198 9.50 -4.04 6.80
CA SER A 198 8.11 -3.92 7.25
C SER A 198 7.11 -4.02 6.10
N VAL A 199 7.47 -3.54 4.91
CA VAL A 199 6.65 -3.68 3.69
C VAL A 199 6.51 -5.12 3.21
N LEU A 200 7.42 -6.01 3.62
CA LEU A 200 7.43 -7.43 3.24
C LEU A 200 6.82 -8.35 4.30
N VAL A 201 6.26 -7.80 5.38
CA VAL A 201 5.57 -8.60 6.40
C VAL A 201 4.19 -8.98 5.86
N GLU A 202 4.03 -10.25 5.55
CA GLU A 202 2.85 -10.83 4.92
C GLU A 202 1.71 -11.05 5.92
N ASP A 203 2.07 -11.52 7.12
CA ASP A 203 1.11 -11.81 8.19
C ASP A 203 0.67 -10.52 8.91
N GLY A 204 -0.62 -10.26 8.89
CA GLY A 204 -1.22 -9.10 9.56
C GLY A 204 -1.18 -9.17 11.08
N SER A 205 -1.07 -10.38 11.66
CA SER A 205 -0.94 -10.58 13.11
C SER A 205 0.42 -10.12 13.64
N ILE A 206 1.44 -10.04 12.78
CA ILE A 206 2.78 -9.58 13.14
C ILE A 206 2.87 -8.07 12.91
N SER A 207 3.15 -7.30 13.95
CA SER A 207 3.21 -5.85 13.91
C SER A 207 4.28 -5.32 14.86
N SER A 208 4.33 -4.01 15.04
CA SER A 208 5.13 -3.33 16.06
C SER A 208 4.36 -2.13 16.60
N ALA A 209 4.74 -1.65 17.78
CA ALA A 209 4.14 -0.45 18.37
C ALA A 209 4.25 0.76 17.42
N PHE A 210 5.35 0.87 16.66
CA PHE A 210 5.53 1.91 15.64
C PHE A 210 4.50 1.76 14.50
N LEU A 211 4.38 0.56 13.93
CA LEU A 211 3.48 0.29 12.80
C LEU A 211 2.02 0.56 13.17
N ILE A 212 1.60 0.11 14.37
CA ILE A 212 0.25 0.36 14.90
C ILE A 212 0.03 1.87 15.10
N LEU A 213 0.98 2.57 15.72
CA LEU A 213 0.90 4.01 15.95
C LEU A 213 0.75 4.80 14.65
N PHE A 214 1.44 4.38 13.58
CA PHE A 214 1.43 5.04 12.28
C PHE A 214 0.35 4.54 11.32
N GLY A 215 -0.55 3.66 11.80
CA GLY A 215 -1.81 3.33 11.13
C GLY A 215 -1.75 2.12 10.19
N ARG A 216 -0.78 1.21 10.39
CA ARG A 216 -0.84 -0.11 9.74
C ARG A 216 -2.07 -0.86 10.24
N PRO A 217 -2.92 -1.41 9.34
CA PRO A 217 -4.05 -2.23 9.74
C PRO A 217 -3.58 -3.57 10.31
N ALA A 218 -4.39 -4.17 11.16
CA ALA A 218 -4.16 -5.52 11.67
C ALA A 218 -4.15 -6.57 10.55
N ARG A 219 -4.76 -6.26 9.40
CA ARG A 219 -4.88 -7.12 8.22
C ARG A 219 -5.57 -8.46 8.43
N ASP A 220 -6.19 -8.67 9.57
CA ASP A 220 -6.95 -9.89 9.83
C ASP A 220 -8.14 -10.04 8.88
N SER A 221 -8.72 -8.90 8.48
CA SER A 221 -9.81 -8.81 7.50
C SER A 221 -9.30 -8.74 6.04
N GLY A 222 -8.04 -8.39 5.82
CA GLY A 222 -7.48 -8.13 4.49
C GLY A 222 -7.99 -6.85 3.82
N LEU A 223 -8.75 -6.01 4.53
CA LEU A 223 -9.33 -4.78 3.99
C LEU A 223 -8.31 -3.63 4.03
N LEU A 224 -8.12 -2.98 2.88
CA LEU A 224 -7.28 -1.77 2.77
C LEU A 224 -7.91 -0.57 3.51
N ASP A 225 -9.20 -0.58 3.71
CA ASP A 225 -9.98 0.48 4.36
C ASP A 225 -9.65 0.64 5.85
N GLU A 226 -9.06 -0.38 6.46
CA GLU A 226 -8.63 -0.34 7.87
C GLU A 226 -7.36 0.47 8.10
N ARG A 227 -6.66 0.85 7.03
CA ARG A 227 -5.49 1.71 7.14
C ARG A 227 -5.86 3.12 7.60
N ASN A 228 -5.33 3.52 8.74
CA ASN A 228 -5.57 4.86 9.27
C ASN A 228 -4.37 5.79 8.99
N ASN A 229 -4.41 6.47 7.86
CA ASN A 229 -3.39 7.45 7.48
C ASN A 229 -3.61 8.86 8.06
N ARG A 230 -4.55 9.04 9.00
CA ARG A 230 -4.77 10.31 9.68
C ARG A 230 -3.57 10.67 10.55
N ILE A 231 -3.20 11.94 10.51
CA ILE A 231 -2.12 12.47 11.33
C ILE A 231 -2.68 12.72 12.75
N THR A 232 -2.07 12.10 13.75
CA THR A 232 -2.48 12.24 15.15
C THR A 232 -1.43 12.96 15.97
N ALA A 233 -1.87 13.55 17.09
CA ALA A 233 -0.95 14.17 18.05
C ALA A 233 0.05 13.16 18.62
N LYS A 234 -0.36 11.91 18.86
CA LYS A 234 0.51 10.83 19.35
C LYS A 234 1.67 10.53 18.38
N GLN A 235 1.41 10.53 17.06
CA GLN A 235 2.44 10.34 16.05
C GLN A 235 3.47 11.48 16.05
N ARG A 236 3.00 12.73 16.16
CA ARG A 236 3.88 13.91 16.27
C ARG A 236 4.73 13.85 17.53
N LEU A 237 4.12 13.57 18.68
CA LEU A 237 4.84 13.43 19.95
C LEU A 237 5.89 12.32 19.87
N TYR A 238 5.60 11.20 19.20
CA TYR A 238 6.56 10.13 19.01
C TYR A 238 7.77 10.60 18.21
N LEU A 239 7.55 11.30 17.09
CA LEU A 239 8.65 11.80 16.25
C LEU A 239 9.49 12.85 16.97
N TYR A 240 8.87 13.72 17.79
CA TYR A 240 9.57 14.76 18.52
C TYR A 240 10.29 14.25 19.79
N ASN A 241 9.71 13.30 20.52
CA ASN A 241 10.14 12.97 21.88
C ASN A 241 10.67 11.54 22.03
N SER A 242 10.74 10.73 20.96
CA SER A 242 11.20 9.34 21.06
C SER A 242 12.69 9.26 21.38
N SER A 243 13.01 8.82 22.60
CA SER A 243 14.39 8.54 23.01
C SER A 243 15.04 7.43 22.16
N LYS A 244 14.24 6.53 21.61
CA LYS A 244 14.71 5.50 20.66
C LYS A 244 15.20 6.14 19.37
N LEU A 245 14.36 6.96 18.71
CA LEU A 245 14.76 7.67 17.49
C LEU A 245 15.97 8.56 17.72
N TRP A 246 15.99 9.29 18.84
CA TRP A 246 17.10 10.14 19.20
C TRP A 246 18.42 9.36 19.35
N ARG A 247 18.41 8.19 19.98
CA ARG A 247 19.60 7.30 20.08
C ARG A 247 20.01 6.76 18.73
N ASP A 248 19.04 6.36 17.91
CA ASP A 248 19.28 5.77 16.59
C ASP A 248 19.93 6.80 15.65
N LEU A 249 19.46 8.05 15.65
CA LEU A 249 20.11 9.17 14.97
C LEU A 249 21.53 9.42 15.49
N GLY A 250 21.72 9.37 16.82
CA GLY A 250 23.05 9.52 17.41
C GLY A 250 24.04 8.43 16.98
N ARG A 251 23.59 7.19 16.80
CA ARG A 251 24.41 6.09 16.26
C ARG A 251 24.79 6.34 14.81
N MET A 252 23.86 6.79 14.00
CA MET A 252 24.07 7.08 12.57
C MET A 252 25.15 8.14 12.38
N VAL A 253 25.08 9.26 13.11
CA VAL A 253 26.08 10.35 13.01
C VAL A 253 27.33 10.09 13.86
N GLY A 254 27.32 9.02 14.64
CA GLY A 254 28.41 8.65 15.55
C GLY A 254 29.49 7.79 14.93
N THR A 255 29.35 7.35 13.67
CA THR A 255 30.35 6.50 12.99
C THR A 255 31.65 7.27 12.74
N SER A 256 32.75 6.55 12.67
CA SER A 256 34.09 7.15 12.42
C SER A 256 34.14 7.88 11.07
N GLU A 257 33.53 7.27 10.05
CA GLU A 257 33.50 7.84 8.70
C GLU A 257 32.69 9.16 8.68
N PHE A 258 31.55 9.21 9.37
CA PHE A 258 30.72 10.42 9.42
C PHE A 258 31.40 11.53 10.23
N LYS A 259 32.04 11.21 11.35
CA LYS A 259 32.76 12.17 12.19
C LYS A 259 34.01 12.74 11.52
N ALA A 260 34.59 12.02 10.57
CA ALA A 260 35.76 12.50 9.81
C ALA A 260 35.41 13.61 8.80
N LEU A 261 34.12 13.79 8.47
CA LEU A 261 33.65 14.83 7.57
C LEU A 261 33.68 16.20 8.26
N SER A 262 33.97 17.27 7.47
CA SER A 262 33.71 18.64 7.93
C SER A 262 32.24 18.85 8.30
N HIS A 263 31.94 19.81 9.16
CA HIS A 263 30.56 20.10 9.57
C HIS A 263 29.65 20.39 8.36
N ALA A 264 30.13 21.18 7.40
CA ALA A 264 29.42 21.48 6.17
C ALA A 264 29.15 20.22 5.32
N ASP A 265 30.11 19.29 5.26
CA ASP A 265 29.93 18.04 4.52
C ASP A 265 29.04 17.05 5.27
N GLN A 266 29.04 17.04 6.60
CA GLN A 266 28.05 16.31 7.40
C GLN A 266 26.61 16.77 7.08
N ILE A 267 26.40 18.07 6.99
CA ILE A 267 25.08 18.64 6.62
C ILE A 267 24.68 18.18 5.21
N LYS A 268 25.58 18.29 4.22
CA LYS A 268 25.31 17.84 2.85
C LYS A 268 24.95 16.35 2.80
N GLU A 269 25.71 15.54 3.51
CA GLU A 269 25.49 14.09 3.58
C GLU A 269 24.12 13.77 4.20
N LEU A 270 23.70 14.46 5.26
CA LEU A 270 22.39 14.30 5.87
C LEU A 270 21.27 14.69 4.91
N TYR A 271 21.38 15.82 4.20
CA TYR A 271 20.39 16.20 3.19
C TYR A 271 20.26 15.16 2.09
N MET A 272 21.39 14.62 1.60
CA MET A 272 21.37 13.54 0.60
C MET A 272 20.70 12.27 1.13
N ARG A 273 20.97 11.88 2.37
CA ARG A 273 20.37 10.68 2.98
C ARG A 273 18.89 10.82 3.24
N PHE A 274 18.45 11.96 3.79
CA PHE A 274 17.05 12.16 4.17
C PHE A 274 16.17 12.65 3.03
N LEU A 275 16.68 13.57 2.21
CA LEU A 275 15.88 14.29 1.21
C LEU A 275 16.29 13.99 -0.24
N SER A 276 17.34 13.18 -0.45
CA SER A 276 17.88 12.84 -1.79
C SER A 276 18.24 14.08 -2.63
N ARG A 277 18.58 15.19 -1.99
CA ARG A 277 19.06 16.43 -2.62
C ARG A 277 20.11 17.11 -1.76
N PRO A 278 20.99 17.94 -2.37
CA PRO A 278 21.87 18.78 -1.57
C PRO A 278 21.09 19.90 -0.87
N PRO A 279 21.60 20.45 0.25
CA PRO A 279 21.05 21.64 0.86
C PRO A 279 21.20 22.84 -0.09
N VAL A 280 20.22 23.74 -0.09
CA VAL A 280 20.38 25.05 -0.75
C VAL A 280 21.30 25.96 0.07
N LYS A 281 21.80 27.05 -0.53
CA LYS A 281 22.77 27.95 0.12
C LYS A 281 22.30 28.44 1.49
N ASP A 282 21.03 28.83 1.61
CA ASP A 282 20.46 29.36 2.85
C ASP A 282 20.34 28.26 3.93
N GLU A 283 19.99 27.02 3.53
CA GLU A 283 19.92 25.88 4.46
C GLU A 283 21.32 25.55 5.01
N LEU A 284 22.32 25.46 4.12
CA LEU A 284 23.70 25.21 4.52
C LEU A 284 24.21 26.32 5.43
N PHE A 285 24.02 27.58 5.04
CA PHE A 285 24.40 28.74 5.84
C PHE A 285 23.75 28.74 7.22
N TYR A 286 22.45 28.43 7.31
CA TYR A 286 21.72 28.39 8.59
C TYR A 286 22.33 27.39 9.57
N PHE A 287 22.64 26.19 9.12
CA PHE A 287 23.17 25.14 9.99
C PHE A 287 24.65 25.28 10.26
N ASP A 288 25.43 25.79 9.30
CA ASP A 288 26.88 25.91 9.43
C ASP A 288 27.31 27.06 10.36
N GLN A 289 26.59 28.18 10.35
CA GLN A 289 26.91 29.33 11.19
C GLN A 289 26.57 29.17 12.67
N LYS A 290 25.72 28.25 13.06
CA LYS A 290 25.34 28.04 14.45
C LYS A 290 26.18 26.95 15.10
N ASN A 291 27.36 27.30 15.58
CA ASN A 291 28.31 26.42 16.30
C ASN A 291 27.72 25.58 17.46
N LYS A 292 26.42 25.68 17.73
CA LYS A 292 25.69 24.91 18.74
C LYS A 292 24.80 23.82 18.16
N ILE A 293 24.62 23.77 16.83
CA ILE A 293 23.76 22.76 16.17
C ILE A 293 24.64 21.56 15.80
N THR A 294 24.37 20.42 16.40
CA THR A 294 25.09 19.20 16.07
C THR A 294 24.52 18.52 14.82
N ALA A 295 25.30 17.65 14.17
CA ALA A 295 24.79 16.84 13.06
C ALA A 295 23.55 16.00 13.46
N ARG A 296 23.45 15.59 14.73
CA ARG A 296 22.29 14.88 15.24
C ARG A 296 21.05 15.77 15.30
N ASP A 297 21.20 17.05 15.63
CA ASP A 297 20.10 18.01 15.63
C ASP A 297 19.63 18.27 14.20
N VAL A 298 20.55 18.37 13.24
CA VAL A 298 20.21 18.49 11.82
C VAL A 298 19.46 17.26 11.34
N ALA A 299 19.93 16.05 11.65
CA ALA A 299 19.24 14.80 11.31
C ALA A 299 17.84 14.75 11.91
N TRP A 300 17.67 15.17 13.16
CA TRP A 300 16.36 15.25 13.82
C TRP A 300 15.45 16.28 13.15
N PHE A 301 15.98 17.45 12.77
CA PHE A 301 15.24 18.47 12.03
C PHE A 301 14.73 17.92 10.69
N LEU A 302 15.63 17.29 9.91
CA LEU A 302 15.29 16.71 8.60
C LEU A 302 14.24 15.61 8.73
N LEU A 303 14.36 14.73 9.73
CA LEU A 303 13.38 13.67 10.02
C LEU A 303 11.97 14.24 10.26
N ASN A 304 11.85 15.39 10.91
CA ASN A 304 10.59 16.03 11.22
C ASN A 304 10.11 17.01 10.13
N SER A 305 10.86 17.18 9.06
CA SER A 305 10.49 18.05 7.95
C SER A 305 9.29 17.51 7.15
N ARG A 306 8.53 18.41 6.53
CA ARG A 306 7.46 18.00 5.62
C ARG A 306 8.00 17.25 4.40
N GLU A 307 9.15 17.67 3.90
CA GLU A 307 9.79 17.07 2.74
C GLU A 307 10.17 15.60 2.98
N PHE A 308 10.56 15.25 4.22
CA PHE A 308 10.86 13.86 4.58
C PHE A 308 9.59 13.04 4.85
N LEU A 309 8.66 13.59 5.62
CA LEU A 309 7.49 12.82 6.11
C LEU A 309 6.41 12.61 5.05
N TYR A 310 6.37 13.47 4.04
CA TYR A 310 5.33 13.46 3.02
C TYR A 310 5.94 13.20 1.65
N ARG A 311 5.21 12.47 0.84
CA ARG A 311 5.48 12.36 -0.59
C ARG A 311 5.13 13.70 -1.22
N ILE A 312 6.15 14.47 -1.49
CA ILE A 312 6.08 15.79 -2.11
C ILE A 312 6.54 15.69 -3.56
#